data_7a229ce4a8685e4e813d445a4acdc599
#
_entry.id   7a229ce4a8685e4e813d445a4acdc599
#
_cell.length_a   1.000
_cell.length_b   1.000
_cell.length_c   1.000
_cell.angle_alpha   90.00
_cell.angle_beta   90.00
_cell.angle_gamma   90.00
#
_symmetry.space_group_name_H-M   'P 1'
#
loop_
_entity.id
_entity.type
_entity.pdbx_description
1 polymer ?
#
loop_
_entity_poly.entity_id
_entity_poly.type
_entity_poly.pdbx_seq_one_letter_code
_entity_poly.pdbx_strand_id
1 'polypeptide(L)'
;MTELTQTAELTVSYQVTPDWSSIPIVSSSEDAYKAIFPFFPPHTVALQEYFIVCYLNHANKMVGVYLTYSGGVTHTLADARIILGVAVKTATVGVLLAHNHPSGNLKASTADIDLTKRLVQARKIMDINILYHLIITPEEGRYLSFADEALM
;
A
#
# COMPACT_ATOMS: atom_id res chain seq x y z
N MET A 1 9.14 -29.22 22.41
CA MET A 1 8.28 -28.63 21.34
C MET A 1 6.85 -29.01 21.65
N THR A 2 6.02 -28.08 21.97
CA THR A 2 4.59 -28.37 22.24
C THR A 2 3.92 -28.53 20.89
N GLU A 3 3.36 -29.70 20.62
CA GLU A 3 2.53 -29.90 19.43
C GLU A 3 1.31 -28.99 19.51
N LEU A 4 1.20 -28.06 18.58
CA LEU A 4 -0.02 -27.26 18.39
C LEU A 4 -1.07 -28.13 17.70
N THR A 5 -1.67 -29.03 18.45
CA THR A 5 -2.57 -30.04 17.90
C THR A 5 -3.98 -29.53 17.57
N GLN A 6 -4.33 -28.29 17.92
CA GLN A 6 -5.71 -27.79 17.80
C GLN A 6 -5.83 -26.36 17.25
N THR A 7 -4.74 -25.73 16.77
CA THR A 7 -4.77 -24.37 16.23
C THR A 7 -4.00 -24.31 14.89
N ALA A 8 -4.39 -23.37 14.04
CA ALA A 8 -3.65 -23.09 12.81
C ALA A 8 -2.34 -22.38 13.12
N GLU A 9 -1.27 -22.75 12.43
CA GLU A 9 -0.01 -22.03 12.45
C GLU A 9 -0.06 -20.89 11.43
N LEU A 10 0.34 -19.70 11.84
CA LEU A 10 0.47 -18.53 10.96
C LEU A 10 1.96 -18.28 10.71
N THR A 11 2.36 -18.40 9.46
CA THR A 11 3.73 -18.15 9.03
C THR A 11 3.81 -16.92 8.15
N VAL A 12 4.73 -16.00 8.45
CA VAL A 12 5.13 -14.91 7.56
C VAL A 12 6.56 -15.13 7.17
N SER A 13 6.81 -15.19 5.86
CA SER A 13 8.17 -15.34 5.31
C SER A 13 8.57 -14.06 4.58
N TYR A 14 9.86 -13.73 4.67
CA TYR A 14 10.47 -12.62 3.97
C TYR A 14 11.70 -13.13 3.23
N GLN A 15 11.73 -12.88 1.92
CA GLN A 15 12.89 -13.19 1.08
C GLN A 15 13.52 -11.90 0.58
N VAL A 16 14.77 -11.69 0.93
CA VAL A 16 15.54 -10.55 0.42
C VAL A 16 15.84 -10.77 -1.05
N THR A 17 15.56 -9.77 -1.88
CA THR A 17 15.96 -9.80 -3.28
C THR A 17 17.48 -9.81 -3.42
N PRO A 18 18.04 -10.51 -4.41
CA PRO A 18 19.50 -10.59 -4.59
C PRO A 18 20.19 -9.24 -4.77
N ASP A 19 19.50 -8.27 -5.35
CA ASP A 19 20.02 -6.93 -5.61
C ASP A 19 19.37 -5.88 -4.69
N TRP A 20 19.90 -5.78 -3.47
CA TRP A 20 19.47 -4.79 -2.48
C TRP A 20 19.70 -3.35 -2.94
N SER A 21 20.68 -3.11 -3.82
CA SER A 21 21.03 -1.77 -4.29
C SER A 21 19.99 -1.20 -5.26
N SER A 22 19.28 -2.07 -5.99
CA SER A 22 18.26 -1.68 -6.97
C SER A 22 16.90 -1.36 -6.34
N ILE A 23 16.72 -1.62 -5.04
CA ILE A 23 15.44 -1.35 -4.37
C ILE A 23 15.16 0.16 -4.32
N PRO A 24 13.98 0.60 -4.78
CA PRO A 24 13.62 2.02 -4.79
C PRO A 24 13.63 2.65 -3.39
N ILE A 25 14.12 3.87 -3.31
CA ILE A 25 14.00 4.75 -2.13
C ILE A 25 12.87 5.74 -2.45
N VAL A 26 11.94 5.89 -1.52
CA VAL A 26 10.77 6.77 -1.67
C VAL A 26 10.97 8.02 -0.83
N SER A 27 11.21 9.16 -1.48
CA SER A 27 11.45 10.46 -0.84
C SER A 27 10.40 11.52 -1.22
N SER A 28 9.60 11.25 -2.24
CA SER A 28 8.56 12.14 -2.75
C SER A 28 7.35 11.35 -3.23
N SER A 29 6.25 12.04 -3.51
CA SER A 29 5.06 11.43 -4.14
C SER A 29 5.37 10.89 -5.54
N GLU A 30 6.27 11.54 -6.27
CA GLU A 30 6.73 11.09 -7.58
C GLU A 30 7.53 9.78 -7.47
N ASP A 31 8.44 9.67 -6.49
CA ASP A 31 9.15 8.41 -6.21
C ASP A 31 8.18 7.31 -5.82
N ALA A 32 7.19 7.65 -4.98
CA ALA A 32 6.14 6.73 -4.57
C ALA A 32 5.35 6.21 -5.78
N TYR A 33 4.96 7.10 -6.69
CA TYR A 33 4.27 6.74 -7.92
C TYR A 33 5.13 5.82 -8.79
N LYS A 34 6.37 6.20 -9.07
CA LYS A 34 7.29 5.40 -9.90
C LYS A 34 7.57 4.02 -9.31
N ALA A 35 7.65 3.95 -7.97
CA ALA A 35 7.90 2.69 -7.27
C ALA A 35 6.69 1.74 -7.30
N ILE A 36 5.46 2.26 -7.18
CA ILE A 36 4.26 1.43 -7.05
C ILE A 36 3.54 1.15 -8.37
N PHE A 37 3.61 2.07 -9.34
CA PHE A 37 2.89 1.97 -10.61
C PHE A 37 3.14 0.65 -11.37
N PRO A 38 4.38 0.10 -11.43
CA PRO A 38 4.65 -1.16 -12.12
C PRO A 38 3.91 -2.38 -11.56
N PHE A 39 3.38 -2.30 -10.33
CA PHE A 39 2.62 -3.40 -9.72
C PHE A 39 1.15 -3.42 -10.12
N PHE A 40 0.65 -2.36 -10.75
CA PHE A 40 -0.70 -2.36 -11.31
C PHE A 40 -0.72 -3.15 -12.62
N PRO A 41 -1.65 -4.13 -12.77
CA PRO A 41 -1.70 -4.95 -13.98
C PRO A 41 -2.08 -4.11 -15.21
N PRO A 42 -1.20 -3.98 -16.22
CA PRO A 42 -1.42 -3.04 -17.33
C PRO A 42 -2.63 -3.40 -18.20
N HIS A 43 -3.02 -4.66 -18.22
CA HIS A 43 -4.14 -5.13 -19.04
C HIS A 43 -5.51 -4.96 -18.38
N THR A 44 -5.56 -4.72 -17.08
CA THR A 44 -6.82 -4.66 -16.31
C THR A 44 -6.95 -3.42 -15.45
N VAL A 45 -5.95 -2.56 -15.37
CA VAL A 45 -5.97 -1.32 -14.58
C VAL A 45 -7.11 -0.37 -15.00
N ALA A 46 -7.53 -0.42 -16.25
CA ALA A 46 -8.66 0.35 -16.78
C ALA A 46 -10.03 -0.35 -16.62
N LEU A 47 -10.05 -1.59 -16.11
CA LEU A 47 -11.26 -2.41 -16.00
C LEU A 47 -11.73 -2.62 -14.56
N GLN A 48 -10.79 -2.77 -13.64
CA GLN A 48 -11.11 -3.09 -12.25
C GLN A 48 -10.19 -2.37 -11.27
N GLU A 49 -10.66 -2.21 -10.04
CA GLU A 49 -9.91 -1.57 -8.98
C GLU A 49 -8.93 -2.55 -8.32
N TYR A 50 -7.77 -2.02 -7.98
CA TYR A 50 -6.73 -2.70 -7.21
C TYR A 50 -6.34 -1.82 -6.04
N PHE A 51 -6.05 -2.42 -4.90
CA PHE A 51 -5.45 -1.74 -3.77
C PHE A 51 -4.12 -2.41 -3.43
N ILE A 52 -3.05 -1.64 -3.52
CA ILE A 52 -1.68 -2.11 -3.34
C ILE A 52 -1.04 -1.36 -2.19
N VAL A 53 -0.33 -2.09 -1.35
CA VAL A 53 0.42 -1.54 -0.22
C VAL A 53 1.90 -1.84 -0.39
N CYS A 54 2.73 -0.81 -0.31
CA CYS A 54 4.18 -0.97 -0.23
C CYS A 54 4.65 -0.70 1.20
N TYR A 55 5.56 -1.53 1.66
CA TYR A 55 6.15 -1.46 2.99
C TYR A 55 7.58 -0.96 2.90
N LEU A 56 7.91 0.00 3.75
CA LEU A 56 9.19 0.71 3.71
C LEU A 56 9.94 0.53 5.03
N ASN A 57 11.25 0.39 4.95
CA ASN A 57 12.13 0.38 6.12
C ASN A 57 12.50 1.81 6.57
N HIS A 58 13.32 1.94 7.60
CA HIS A 58 13.80 3.23 8.13
C HIS A 58 14.54 4.11 7.10
N ALA A 59 15.12 3.50 6.06
CA ALA A 59 15.78 4.22 4.97
C ALA A 59 14.83 4.56 3.83
N ASN A 60 13.52 4.43 4.04
CA ASN A 60 12.49 4.58 3.00
C ASN A 60 12.70 3.68 1.77
N LYS A 61 13.41 2.57 1.94
CA LYS A 61 13.52 1.54 0.92
C LYS A 61 12.29 0.65 0.92
N MET A 62 11.77 0.38 -0.27
CA MET A 62 10.61 -0.50 -0.46
C MET A 62 11.02 -1.97 -0.27
N VAL A 63 10.66 -2.54 0.87
CA VAL A 63 11.05 -3.90 1.26
C VAL A 63 9.99 -4.96 0.95
N GLY A 64 8.78 -4.54 0.62
CA GLY A 64 7.72 -5.47 0.26
C GLY A 64 6.53 -4.79 -0.39
N VAL A 65 5.78 -5.56 -1.17
CA VAL A 65 4.53 -5.14 -1.81
C VAL A 65 3.46 -6.19 -1.51
N TYR A 66 2.28 -5.72 -1.18
CA TYR A 66 1.13 -6.56 -0.93
C TYR A 66 -0.08 -6.07 -1.72
N LEU A 67 -0.63 -6.93 -2.57
CA LEU A 67 -1.92 -6.71 -3.20
C LEU A 67 -3.01 -7.10 -2.20
N THR A 68 -3.65 -6.11 -1.58
CA THR A 68 -4.66 -6.36 -0.53
C THR A 68 -6.00 -6.75 -1.10
N TYR A 69 -6.28 -6.28 -2.32
CA TYR A 69 -7.54 -6.52 -3.00
C TYR A 69 -7.40 -6.38 -4.51
N SER A 70 -8.02 -7.29 -5.23
CA SER A 70 -8.37 -7.13 -6.63
C SER A 70 -9.84 -7.49 -6.77
N GLY A 71 -10.68 -6.59 -7.23
CA GLY A 71 -12.09 -6.90 -7.23
C GLY A 71 -12.92 -6.03 -8.14
N GLY A 72 -14.23 -6.31 -8.14
CA GLY A 72 -15.20 -5.85 -9.10
C GLY A 72 -15.33 -4.33 -9.29
N VAL A 73 -16.35 -3.98 -10.03
CA VAL A 73 -16.61 -2.63 -10.58
C VAL A 73 -17.00 -1.59 -9.51
N THR A 74 -17.22 -1.99 -8.26
CA THR A 74 -17.71 -1.11 -7.19
C THR A 74 -16.92 -1.31 -5.89
N HIS A 75 -16.24 -0.25 -5.46
CA HIS A 75 -15.63 0.03 -4.16
C HIS A 75 -14.89 -1.10 -3.44
N THR A 76 -13.61 -0.89 -3.36
CA THR A 76 -12.67 -1.72 -2.59
C THR A 76 -12.40 -1.08 -1.24
N LEU A 77 -12.84 -1.71 -0.17
CA LEU A 77 -12.40 -1.36 1.19
C LEU A 77 -11.20 -2.25 1.56
N ALA A 78 -10.02 -1.67 1.57
CA ALA A 78 -8.87 -2.33 2.17
C ALA A 78 -9.05 -2.39 3.69
N ASP A 79 -8.72 -3.53 4.30
CA ASP A 79 -8.81 -3.71 5.74
C ASP A 79 -7.56 -3.18 6.43
N ALA A 80 -7.73 -2.13 7.24
CA ALA A 80 -6.64 -1.51 8.01
C ALA A 80 -5.92 -2.52 8.91
N ARG A 81 -6.61 -3.53 9.44
CA ARG A 81 -6.00 -4.57 10.29
C ARG A 81 -5.02 -5.42 9.52
N ILE A 82 -5.32 -5.75 8.26
CA ILE A 82 -4.44 -6.52 7.39
C ILE A 82 -3.22 -5.68 7.03
N ILE A 83 -3.43 -4.43 6.61
CA ILE A 83 -2.35 -3.52 6.24
C ILE A 83 -1.36 -3.35 7.39
N LEU A 84 -1.87 -3.01 8.58
CA LEU A 84 -1.04 -2.80 9.76
C LEU A 84 -0.47 -4.10 10.32
N GLY A 85 -1.21 -5.19 10.25
CA GLY A 85 -0.76 -6.52 10.69
C GLY A 85 0.47 -6.99 9.90
N VAL A 86 0.50 -6.81 8.59
CA VAL A 86 1.68 -7.10 7.76
C VAL A 86 2.83 -6.18 8.13
N ALA A 87 2.59 -4.88 8.31
CA ALA A 87 3.62 -3.92 8.70
C ALA A 87 4.27 -4.30 10.04
N VAL A 88 3.47 -4.64 11.05
CA VAL A 88 3.97 -5.09 12.38
C VAL A 88 4.78 -6.36 12.25
N LYS A 89 4.28 -7.34 11.50
CA LYS A 89 4.94 -8.65 11.37
C LYS A 89 6.26 -8.58 10.61
N THR A 90 6.39 -7.64 9.68
CA THR A 90 7.61 -7.41 8.90
C THR A 90 8.54 -6.37 9.51
N ALA A 91 8.20 -5.84 10.70
CA ALA A 91 8.93 -4.74 11.35
C ALA A 91 9.13 -3.51 10.46
N THR A 92 8.16 -3.24 9.62
CA THR A 92 8.14 -2.10 8.70
C THR A 92 7.69 -0.85 9.45
N VAL A 93 8.29 0.29 9.14
CA VAL A 93 8.01 1.58 9.81
C VAL A 93 7.34 2.60 8.92
N GLY A 94 7.31 2.38 7.62
CA GLY A 94 6.65 3.23 6.63
C GLY A 94 5.74 2.44 5.71
N VAL A 95 4.61 3.03 5.34
CA VAL A 95 3.62 2.43 4.43
C VAL A 95 3.26 3.44 3.34
N LEU A 96 3.24 2.96 2.12
CA LEU A 96 2.72 3.64 0.94
C LEU A 96 1.48 2.89 0.47
N LEU A 97 0.38 3.60 0.34
CA LEU A 97 -0.89 3.08 -0.16
C LEU A 97 -1.11 3.56 -1.59
N ALA A 98 -1.66 2.72 -2.44
CA ALA A 98 -2.17 3.15 -3.73
C ALA A 98 -3.37 2.32 -4.16
N HIS A 99 -4.33 2.97 -4.81
CA HIS A 99 -5.41 2.30 -5.53
C HIS A 99 -5.64 3.01 -6.85
N ASN A 100 -6.19 2.29 -7.82
CA ASN A 100 -6.50 2.89 -9.11
C ASN A 100 -8.00 3.19 -9.22
N HIS A 101 -8.29 4.24 -9.98
CA HIS A 101 -9.62 4.52 -10.48
C HIS A 101 -9.67 4.21 -11.98
N PRO A 102 -10.30 3.11 -12.39
CA PRO A 102 -10.40 2.72 -13.81
C PRO A 102 -11.01 3.80 -14.71
N SER A 103 -11.92 4.63 -14.16
CA SER A 103 -12.52 5.76 -14.86
C SER A 103 -11.56 6.91 -15.18
N GLY A 104 -10.37 6.94 -14.57
CA GLY A 104 -9.43 8.05 -14.65
C GLY A 104 -9.81 9.26 -13.79
N ASN A 105 -10.85 9.17 -12.96
CA ASN A 105 -11.22 10.24 -12.03
C ASN A 105 -10.25 10.27 -10.84
N LEU A 106 -9.66 11.43 -10.58
CA LEU A 106 -8.71 11.66 -9.47
C LEU A 106 -9.37 12.11 -8.16
N LYS A 107 -10.70 12.19 -8.11
CA LYS A 107 -11.39 12.59 -6.88
C LYS A 107 -11.37 11.45 -5.86
N ALA A 108 -10.79 11.72 -4.68
CA ALA A 108 -10.86 10.81 -3.55
C ALA A 108 -12.30 10.61 -3.06
N SER A 109 -12.70 9.36 -2.82
CA SER A 109 -13.98 9.06 -2.20
C SER A 109 -13.94 9.31 -0.68
N THR A 110 -15.11 9.45 -0.07
CA THR A 110 -15.21 9.53 1.40
C THR A 110 -14.60 8.29 2.06
N ALA A 111 -14.83 7.10 1.49
CA ALA A 111 -14.27 5.86 2.00
C ALA A 111 -12.73 5.83 1.95
N ASP A 112 -12.13 6.37 0.88
CA ASP A 112 -10.66 6.48 0.76
C ASP A 112 -10.08 7.41 1.83
N ILE A 113 -10.73 8.54 2.05
CA ILE A 113 -10.33 9.53 3.06
C ILE A 113 -10.46 8.94 4.47
N ASP A 114 -11.56 8.26 4.77
CA ASP A 114 -11.81 7.66 6.08
C ASP A 114 -10.82 6.54 6.39
N LEU A 115 -10.54 5.66 5.42
CA LEU A 115 -9.52 4.62 5.55
C LEU A 115 -8.15 5.25 5.85
N THR A 116 -7.78 6.26 5.08
CA THR A 116 -6.49 6.95 5.25
C THR A 116 -6.37 7.57 6.64
N LYS A 117 -7.39 8.27 7.09
CA LYS A 117 -7.42 8.87 8.45
C LYS A 117 -7.28 7.83 9.55
N ARG A 118 -7.97 6.70 9.43
CA ARG A 118 -7.85 5.60 10.39
C ARG A 118 -6.43 5.03 10.45
N LEU A 119 -5.80 4.83 9.30
CA LEU A 119 -4.43 4.34 9.22
C LEU A 119 -3.43 5.36 9.78
N VAL A 120 -3.60 6.64 9.46
CA VAL A 120 -2.75 7.71 10.01
C VAL A 120 -2.87 7.80 11.54
N GLN A 121 -4.05 7.59 12.11
CA GLN A 121 -4.24 7.55 13.57
C GLN A 121 -3.49 6.40 14.24
N ALA A 122 -3.32 5.27 13.55
CA ALA A 122 -2.58 4.13 14.07
C ALA A 122 -1.09 4.45 14.35
N ARG A 123 -0.51 5.47 13.69
CA ARG A 123 0.85 5.95 13.95
C ARG A 123 1.09 6.26 15.44
N LYS A 124 0.10 6.81 16.11
CA LYS A 124 0.22 7.22 17.52
C LYS A 124 0.47 6.06 18.48
N ILE A 125 0.07 4.87 18.09
CA ILE A 125 0.15 3.66 18.93
C ILE A 125 1.24 2.71 18.42
N MET A 126 1.37 2.57 17.10
CA MET A 126 2.18 1.51 16.47
C MET A 126 3.49 2.02 15.88
N ASP A 127 3.70 3.33 15.87
CA ASP A 127 4.87 4.00 15.29
C ASP A 127 5.13 3.62 13.81
N ILE A 128 4.03 3.38 13.07
CA ILE A 128 4.04 3.10 11.65
C ILE A 128 3.53 4.33 10.91
N ASN A 129 4.35 4.89 10.04
CA ASN A 129 4.02 6.09 9.26
C ASN A 129 3.30 5.72 7.98
N ILE A 130 2.16 6.33 7.71
CA ILE A 130 1.57 6.34 6.38
C ILE A 130 2.17 7.53 5.64
N LEU A 131 3.06 7.27 4.70
CA LEU A 131 3.83 8.31 4.01
C LEU A 131 3.06 8.91 2.84
N TYR A 132 2.42 8.05 2.05
CA TYR A 132 1.65 8.45 0.87
C TYR A 132 0.42 7.56 0.71
N HIS A 133 -0.64 8.16 0.17
CA HIS A 133 -1.77 7.45 -0.42
C HIS A 133 -2.01 8.04 -1.81
N LEU A 134 -1.88 7.21 -2.85
CA LEU A 134 -1.99 7.63 -4.24
C LEU A 134 -3.26 7.08 -4.87
N ILE A 135 -3.94 7.93 -5.66
CA ILE A 135 -4.93 7.48 -6.63
C ILE A 135 -4.25 7.41 -7.99
N ILE A 136 -4.26 6.24 -8.60
CA ILE A 136 -3.62 5.96 -9.88
C ILE A 136 -4.68 5.95 -10.98
N THR A 137 -4.35 6.49 -12.14
CA THR A 137 -5.20 6.39 -13.34
C THR A 137 -4.58 5.43 -14.36
N PRO A 138 -5.37 4.93 -15.34
CA PRO A 138 -4.83 4.14 -16.44
C PRO A 138 -3.83 4.91 -17.32
N GLU A 139 -3.87 6.25 -17.27
CA GLU A 139 -2.96 7.12 -18.00
C GLU A 139 -1.65 7.27 -17.21
N GLU A 140 -0.53 6.80 -17.81
CA GLU A 140 0.78 6.87 -17.18
C GLU A 140 1.17 8.31 -16.81
N GLY A 141 1.71 8.49 -15.62
CA GLY A 141 2.13 9.78 -15.08
C GLY A 141 1.01 10.64 -14.51
N ARG A 142 -0.25 10.18 -14.58
CA ARG A 142 -1.39 10.90 -14.04
C ARG A 142 -1.91 10.26 -12.75
N TYR A 143 -1.66 10.92 -11.64
CA TYR A 143 -2.05 10.44 -10.29
C TYR A 143 -2.40 11.61 -9.37
N LEU A 144 -3.01 11.30 -8.23
CA LEU A 144 -3.23 12.23 -7.12
C LEU A 144 -2.55 11.68 -5.88
N SER A 145 -1.87 12.54 -5.12
CA SER A 145 -1.28 12.20 -3.82
C SER A 145 -2.06 12.89 -2.70
N PHE A 146 -2.53 12.10 -1.75
CA PHE A 146 -3.24 12.63 -0.57
C PHE A 146 -2.35 13.53 0.27
N ALA A 147 -1.05 13.24 0.34
CA ALA A 147 -0.09 14.06 1.06
C ALA A 147 0.08 15.44 0.40
N ASP A 148 0.17 15.48 -0.93
CA ASP A 148 0.33 16.73 -1.67
C ASP A 148 -0.95 17.60 -1.63
N GLU A 149 -2.12 16.95 -1.55
CA GLU A 149 -3.43 17.62 -1.48
C GLU A 149 -3.90 17.91 -0.03
N ALA A 150 -3.07 17.65 0.96
CA ALA A 150 -3.40 17.82 2.39
C ALA A 150 -4.67 17.06 2.83
N LEU A 151 -4.87 15.85 2.31
CA LEU A 151 -5.99 14.97 2.62
C LEU A 151 -5.67 13.95 3.73
N MET A 152 -4.45 13.97 4.26
CA MET A 152 -4.01 13.05 5.31
C MET A 152 -3.16 13.76 6.38
#